data_5b083863c3bb020cc00e76b89c42037b
#
_entry.id   5b083863c3bb020cc00e76b89c42037b
#
_cell.length_a   1.000
_cell.length_b   1.000
_cell.length_c   1.000
_cell.angle_alpha   90.00
_cell.angle_beta   90.00
_cell.angle_gamma   90.00
#
_symmetry.space_group_name_H-M   'P 1'
#
loop_
_entity.id
_entity.type
_entity.pdbx_description
1 polymer ?
#
loop_
_entity_poly.entity_id
_entity_poly.type
_entity_poly.pdbx_seq_one_letter_code
_entity_poly.pdbx_strand_id
1 'polypeptide(L)'
;EKPEEAFETFKKENSEWVGEYALYMAVKNHFNSVSWNQWDEDIRNREEKAMEHYRELCREEIDFYAWLQYEFYTQWGALKDYANQNGIQIIGDIPIYVAFDSADTWAAPEMFQFDEKNEPKAVAGCPPDGFSATGQLWGNPLYDWEYHKKTGYQWWIRRIEYCFKLYDIVRIDHFRGFDEY
;
A
#
# COMPACT_ATOMS: atom_id res chain seq x y z
N GLU A 1 29.55 -1.58 -3.71
CA GLU A 1 28.83 -1.55 -2.43
C GLU A 1 28.54 -2.98 -2.00
N LYS A 2 28.68 -3.30 -0.72
CA LYS A 2 28.33 -4.63 -0.24
C LYS A 2 26.79 -4.78 -0.25
N PRO A 3 26.24 -5.97 -0.54
CA PRO A 3 24.79 -6.17 -0.58
C PRO A 3 24.08 -5.73 0.71
N GLU A 4 24.69 -5.93 1.86
CA GLU A 4 24.18 -5.51 3.17
C GLU A 4 24.08 -3.99 3.31
N GLU A 5 25.09 -3.25 2.83
CA GLU A 5 25.13 -1.79 2.86
C GLU A 5 24.07 -1.19 1.92
N ALA A 6 23.88 -1.79 0.74
CA ALA A 6 22.88 -1.39 -0.22
C ALA A 6 21.44 -1.61 0.32
N PHE A 7 21.21 -2.73 1.01
CA PHE A 7 19.92 -3.01 1.65
C PHE A 7 19.62 -2.02 2.78
N GLU A 8 20.59 -1.71 3.64
CA GLU A 8 20.38 -0.70 4.69
C GLU A 8 20.11 0.71 4.10
N THR A 9 20.80 1.04 3.01
CA THR A 9 20.53 2.29 2.27
C THR A 9 19.11 2.31 1.74
N PHE A 10 18.65 1.22 1.11
CA PHE A 10 17.28 1.09 0.61
C PHE A 10 16.24 1.27 1.73
N LYS A 11 16.41 0.61 2.88
CA LYS A 11 15.51 0.77 4.03
C LYS A 11 15.44 2.22 4.51
N LYS A 12 16.57 2.91 4.55
CA LYS A 12 16.64 4.31 4.96
C LYS A 12 15.94 5.25 3.96
N GLU A 13 16.20 5.07 2.67
CA GLU A 13 15.62 5.90 1.59
C GLU A 13 14.12 5.68 1.42
N ASN A 14 13.61 4.52 1.86
CA ASN A 14 12.20 4.13 1.76
C ASN A 14 11.54 4.00 3.15
N SER A 15 12.11 4.66 4.17
CA SER A 15 11.65 4.56 5.56
C SER A 15 10.21 5.01 5.79
N GLU A 16 9.63 5.78 4.88
CA GLU A 16 8.25 6.26 4.95
C GLU A 16 7.21 5.14 4.78
N TRP A 17 7.59 4.00 4.17
CA TRP A 17 6.62 2.94 3.88
C TRP A 17 7.14 1.52 4.13
N VAL A 18 8.44 1.24 3.85
CA VAL A 18 8.93 -0.14 3.83
C VAL A 18 8.83 -0.81 5.20
N GLY A 19 9.08 -0.06 6.27
CA GLY A 19 9.00 -0.58 7.63
C GLY A 19 7.58 -0.95 8.05
N GLU A 20 6.59 -0.11 7.73
CA GLU A 20 5.18 -0.39 8.01
C GLU A 20 4.64 -1.54 7.16
N TYR A 21 4.98 -1.58 5.88
CA TYR A 21 4.63 -2.69 5.00
C TYR A 21 5.21 -4.02 5.49
N ALA A 22 6.49 -4.04 5.82
CA ALA A 22 7.17 -5.24 6.28
C ALA A 22 6.59 -5.74 7.62
N LEU A 23 6.30 -4.84 8.55
CA LEU A 23 5.64 -5.17 9.81
C LEU A 23 4.23 -5.74 9.56
N TYR A 24 3.43 -5.08 8.74
CA TYR A 24 2.10 -5.59 8.36
C TYR A 24 2.16 -7.01 7.82
N MET A 25 3.07 -7.27 6.88
CA MET A 25 3.21 -8.58 6.26
C MET A 25 3.67 -9.64 7.25
N ALA A 26 4.59 -9.32 8.15
CA ALA A 26 5.09 -10.22 9.17
C ALA A 26 3.99 -10.57 10.20
N VAL A 27 3.25 -9.58 10.69
CA VAL A 27 2.12 -9.79 11.60
C VAL A 27 1.01 -10.59 10.90
N LYS A 28 0.71 -10.26 9.65
CA LYS A 28 -0.27 -11.02 8.85
C LYS A 28 0.13 -12.50 8.72
N ASN A 29 1.41 -12.78 8.47
CA ASN A 29 1.93 -14.14 8.43
C ASN A 29 1.79 -14.82 9.79
N HIS A 30 2.10 -14.16 10.89
CA HIS A 30 1.92 -14.67 12.26
C HIS A 30 0.47 -15.08 12.53
N PHE A 31 -0.51 -14.34 12.05
CA PHE A 31 -1.95 -14.65 12.14
C PHE A 31 -2.47 -15.54 10.99
N ASN A 32 -1.61 -16.34 10.35
CA ASN A 32 -1.99 -17.27 9.28
C ASN A 32 -2.72 -16.61 8.11
N SER A 33 -2.32 -15.40 7.74
CA SER A 33 -2.85 -14.64 6.60
C SER A 33 -4.31 -14.22 6.70
N VAL A 34 -4.93 -14.27 7.89
CA VAL A 34 -6.26 -13.70 8.08
C VAL A 34 -6.20 -12.17 7.94
N SER A 35 -7.34 -11.55 7.60
CA SER A 35 -7.44 -10.10 7.47
C SER A 35 -7.16 -9.41 8.82
N TRP A 36 -6.52 -8.24 8.77
CA TRP A 36 -6.05 -7.52 9.95
C TRP A 36 -7.18 -7.17 10.93
N ASN A 37 -8.41 -6.99 10.48
CA ASN A 37 -9.56 -6.76 11.36
C ASN A 37 -9.94 -7.97 12.23
N GLN A 38 -9.35 -9.14 11.96
CA GLN A 38 -9.51 -10.36 12.73
C GLN A 38 -8.33 -10.65 13.67
N TRP A 39 -7.31 -9.79 13.69
CA TRP A 39 -6.19 -9.92 14.62
C TRP A 39 -6.61 -9.60 16.06
N ASP A 40 -5.77 -9.92 17.01
CA ASP A 40 -5.96 -9.56 18.42
C ASP A 40 -6.15 -8.03 18.55
N GLU A 41 -7.01 -7.62 19.47
CA GLU A 41 -7.50 -6.24 19.55
C GLU A 41 -6.38 -5.21 19.72
N ASP A 42 -5.36 -5.52 20.51
CA ASP A 42 -4.23 -4.65 20.81
C ASP A 42 -3.38 -4.33 19.57
N ILE A 43 -3.00 -5.37 18.80
CA ILE A 43 -2.22 -5.16 17.56
C ILE A 43 -3.10 -4.66 16.41
N ARG A 44 -4.38 -5.07 16.35
CA ARG A 44 -5.34 -4.52 15.39
C ARG A 44 -5.47 -3.02 15.55
N ASN A 45 -5.54 -2.53 16.79
CA ASN A 45 -5.64 -1.11 17.13
C ASN A 45 -4.28 -0.41 17.25
N ARG A 46 -3.19 -1.12 16.92
CA ARG A 46 -1.83 -0.58 16.94
C ARG A 46 -1.40 -0.01 18.31
N GLU A 47 -1.81 -0.66 19.40
CA GLU A 47 -1.38 -0.26 20.73
C GLU A 47 0.14 -0.32 20.86
N GLU A 48 0.76 0.69 21.47
CA GLU A 48 2.21 0.86 21.51
C GLU A 48 2.95 -0.40 21.98
N LYS A 49 2.48 -1.02 23.07
CA LYS A 49 3.08 -2.24 23.62
C LYS A 49 2.94 -3.44 22.69
N ALA A 50 1.81 -3.57 22.00
CA ALA A 50 1.62 -4.62 21.01
C ALA A 50 2.54 -4.39 19.80
N MET A 51 2.65 -3.15 19.32
CA MET A 51 3.55 -2.79 18.25
C MET A 51 5.02 -3.10 18.58
N GLU A 52 5.47 -2.80 19.80
CA GLU A 52 6.81 -3.15 20.27
C GLU A 52 7.01 -4.68 20.34
N HIS A 53 6.05 -5.38 20.94
CA HIS A 53 6.06 -6.83 21.04
C HIS A 53 6.16 -7.52 19.67
N TYR A 54 5.32 -7.15 18.71
CA TYR A 54 5.33 -7.79 17.39
C TYR A 54 6.54 -7.38 16.54
N ARG A 55 7.10 -6.19 16.72
CA ARG A 55 8.39 -5.82 16.09
C ARG A 55 9.54 -6.72 16.56
N GLU A 56 9.55 -7.08 17.84
CA GLU A 56 10.58 -8.00 18.35
C GLU A 56 10.28 -9.45 17.96
N LEU A 57 9.05 -9.91 18.13
CA LEU A 57 8.63 -11.27 17.83
C LEU A 57 8.84 -11.64 16.36
N CYS A 58 8.51 -10.73 15.45
CA CYS A 58 8.53 -10.95 13.99
C CYS A 58 9.77 -10.31 13.32
N ARG A 59 10.85 -10.04 14.05
CA ARG A 59 12.01 -9.31 13.54
C ARG A 59 12.58 -9.90 12.24
N GLU A 60 12.75 -11.22 12.21
CA GLU A 60 13.33 -11.92 11.06
C GLU A 60 12.40 -11.83 9.83
N GLU A 61 11.08 -11.97 10.03
CA GLU A 61 10.10 -11.84 8.96
C GLU A 61 9.99 -10.39 8.46
N ILE A 62 10.10 -9.40 9.35
CA ILE A 62 10.11 -7.99 8.97
C ILE A 62 11.31 -7.71 8.07
N ASP A 63 12.51 -8.15 8.47
CA ASP A 63 13.70 -7.99 7.64
C ASP A 63 13.58 -8.74 6.31
N PHE A 64 12.97 -9.93 6.31
CA PHE A 64 12.71 -10.69 5.09
C PHE A 64 11.76 -9.96 4.12
N TYR A 65 10.63 -9.43 4.60
CA TYR A 65 9.69 -8.70 3.74
C TYR A 65 10.29 -7.37 3.23
N ALA A 66 11.08 -6.69 4.03
CA ALA A 66 11.83 -5.51 3.58
C ALA A 66 12.87 -5.87 2.52
N TRP A 67 13.57 -7.00 2.68
CA TRP A 67 14.54 -7.50 1.71
C TRP A 67 13.88 -7.90 0.39
N LEU A 68 12.69 -8.51 0.42
CA LEU A 68 11.94 -8.81 -0.80
C LEU A 68 11.61 -7.55 -1.61
N GLN A 69 11.30 -6.43 -0.93
CA GLN A 69 11.07 -5.16 -1.62
C GLN A 69 12.38 -4.62 -2.21
N TYR A 70 13.48 -4.69 -1.48
CA TYR A 70 14.81 -4.32 -1.99
C TYR A 70 15.18 -5.09 -3.26
N GLU A 71 15.02 -6.41 -3.25
CA GLU A 71 15.27 -7.26 -4.43
C GLU A 71 14.36 -6.89 -5.60
N PHE A 72 13.07 -6.66 -5.34
CA PHE A 72 12.14 -6.23 -6.38
C PHE A 72 12.58 -4.90 -7.01
N TYR A 73 12.85 -3.88 -6.20
CA TYR A 73 13.25 -2.57 -6.71
C TYR A 73 14.57 -2.61 -7.45
N THR A 74 15.52 -3.43 -7.01
CA THR A 74 16.81 -3.62 -7.67
C THR A 74 16.63 -4.27 -9.04
N GLN A 75 15.88 -5.36 -9.12
CA GLN A 75 15.64 -6.09 -10.37
C GLN A 75 14.78 -5.28 -11.34
N TRP A 76 13.72 -4.65 -10.82
CA TRP A 76 12.84 -3.80 -11.63
C TRP A 76 13.59 -2.57 -12.17
N GLY A 77 14.40 -1.92 -11.36
CA GLY A 77 15.24 -0.79 -11.79
C GLY A 77 16.15 -1.18 -12.94
N ALA A 78 16.84 -2.30 -12.83
CA ALA A 78 17.70 -2.81 -13.89
C ALA A 78 16.92 -3.10 -15.20
N LEU A 79 15.70 -3.66 -15.08
CA LEU A 79 14.83 -3.91 -16.24
C LEU A 79 14.35 -2.59 -16.87
N LYS A 80 13.91 -1.63 -16.07
CA LYS A 80 13.47 -0.31 -16.54
C LYS A 80 14.59 0.43 -17.25
N ASP A 81 15.78 0.44 -16.66
CA ASP A 81 16.96 1.07 -17.25
C ASP A 81 17.31 0.42 -18.61
N TYR A 82 17.26 -0.90 -18.69
CA TYR A 82 17.49 -1.60 -19.96
C TYR A 82 16.43 -1.24 -21.02
N ALA A 83 15.15 -1.19 -20.66
CA ALA A 83 14.09 -0.78 -21.56
C ALA A 83 14.30 0.65 -22.06
N ASN A 84 14.59 1.60 -21.15
CA ASN A 84 14.80 3.00 -21.50
C ASN A 84 16.03 3.20 -22.40
N GLN A 85 17.13 2.49 -22.13
CA GLN A 85 18.33 2.53 -23.01
C GLN A 85 18.05 2.04 -24.43
N ASN A 86 17.02 1.21 -24.62
CA ASN A 86 16.54 0.74 -25.91
C ASN A 86 15.39 1.59 -26.50
N GLY A 87 15.11 2.76 -25.93
CA GLY A 87 14.07 3.68 -26.39
C GLY A 87 12.64 3.24 -26.07
N ILE A 88 12.47 2.31 -25.12
CA ILE A 88 11.17 1.79 -24.69
C ILE A 88 10.79 2.47 -23.37
N GLN A 89 9.57 3.01 -23.30
CA GLN A 89 8.98 3.55 -22.09
C GLN A 89 8.00 2.53 -21.49
N ILE A 90 7.98 2.46 -20.17
CA ILE A 90 7.07 1.57 -19.43
C ILE A 90 5.87 2.38 -18.94
N ILE A 91 4.67 1.97 -19.33
CA ILE A 91 3.41 2.53 -18.84
C ILE A 91 2.93 1.64 -17.70
N GLY A 92 2.85 2.20 -16.50
CA GLY A 92 2.28 1.53 -15.34
C GLY A 92 0.82 1.93 -15.10
N ASP A 93 0.12 1.10 -14.37
CA ASP A 93 -1.26 1.33 -13.95
C ASP A 93 -1.33 1.42 -12.43
N ILE A 94 -1.98 2.47 -11.91
CA ILE A 94 -2.19 2.64 -10.48
C ILE A 94 -3.67 2.34 -10.17
N PRO A 95 -3.95 1.32 -9.33
CA PRO A 95 -5.30 1.10 -8.85
C PRO A 95 -5.76 2.31 -8.03
N ILE A 96 -6.94 2.85 -8.34
CA ILE A 96 -7.44 4.01 -7.60
C ILE A 96 -7.69 3.67 -6.13
N TYR A 97 -8.23 2.49 -5.83
CA TYR A 97 -8.49 2.03 -4.47
C TYR A 97 -7.46 1.02 -4.00
N VAL A 98 -7.23 0.98 -2.69
CA VAL A 98 -6.44 -0.06 -2.04
C VAL A 98 -7.36 -1.17 -1.52
N ALA A 99 -6.80 -2.35 -1.28
CA ALA A 99 -7.54 -3.43 -0.62
C ALA A 99 -7.85 -3.06 0.84
N PHE A 100 -9.01 -3.50 1.34
CA PHE A 100 -9.30 -3.38 2.77
C PHE A 100 -8.24 -4.09 3.62
N ASP A 101 -7.84 -5.28 3.22
CA ASP A 101 -6.79 -6.04 3.89
C ASP A 101 -5.42 -5.65 3.33
N SER A 102 -4.93 -4.49 3.76
CA SER A 102 -3.66 -3.90 3.31
C SER A 102 -2.93 -3.17 4.44
N ALA A 103 -1.64 -2.93 4.23
CA ALA A 103 -0.82 -2.14 5.15
C ALA A 103 -1.35 -0.72 5.31
N ASP A 104 -1.84 -0.09 4.22
CA ASP A 104 -2.36 1.28 4.26
C ASP A 104 -3.57 1.43 5.17
N THR A 105 -4.54 0.51 5.07
CA THR A 105 -5.78 0.56 5.86
C THR A 105 -5.53 0.24 7.33
N TRP A 106 -4.59 -0.63 7.63
CA TRP A 106 -4.19 -0.94 9.00
C TRP A 106 -3.34 0.17 9.63
N ALA A 107 -2.39 0.73 8.86
CA ALA A 107 -1.46 1.74 9.38
C ALA A 107 -2.09 3.12 9.55
N ALA A 108 -3.05 3.48 8.71
CA ALA A 108 -3.68 4.80 8.70
C ALA A 108 -5.18 4.71 8.34
N PRO A 109 -6.00 4.06 9.20
CA PRO A 109 -7.43 3.87 8.94
C PRO A 109 -8.19 5.19 8.78
N GLU A 110 -7.68 6.29 9.34
CA GLU A 110 -8.24 7.64 9.21
C GLU A 110 -8.25 8.20 7.78
N MET A 111 -7.49 7.60 6.88
CA MET A 111 -7.53 7.94 5.45
C MET A 111 -8.79 7.43 4.72
N PHE A 112 -9.57 6.60 5.39
CA PHE A 112 -10.70 5.88 4.78
C PHE A 112 -12.00 6.13 5.52
N GLN A 113 -13.13 5.89 4.86
CA GLN A 113 -14.47 6.00 5.45
C GLN A 113 -14.79 4.76 6.29
N PHE A 114 -14.15 4.65 7.45
CA PHE A 114 -14.38 3.58 8.42
C PHE A 114 -15.29 4.02 9.57
N ASP A 115 -15.97 3.07 10.17
CA ASP A 115 -16.70 3.26 11.41
C ASP A 115 -15.76 3.11 12.64
N GLU A 116 -16.33 3.17 13.85
CA GLU A 116 -15.58 3.06 15.11
C GLU A 116 -14.92 1.68 15.33
N LYS A 117 -15.29 0.67 14.52
CA LYS A 117 -14.72 -0.68 14.55
C LYS A 117 -13.73 -0.92 13.43
N ASN A 118 -13.38 0.13 12.69
CA ASN A 118 -12.56 0.06 11.47
C ASN A 118 -13.19 -0.81 10.36
N GLU A 119 -14.52 -0.88 10.29
CA GLU A 119 -15.23 -1.50 9.18
C GLU A 119 -15.65 -0.44 8.14
N PRO A 120 -15.59 -0.75 6.84
CA PRO A 120 -15.97 0.20 5.81
C PRO A 120 -17.44 0.63 5.92
N LYS A 121 -17.70 1.94 6.01
CA LYS A 121 -19.06 2.51 5.96
C LYS A 121 -19.71 2.34 4.60
N ALA A 122 -18.90 2.35 3.55
CA ALA A 122 -19.28 2.11 2.17
C ALA A 122 -18.06 1.56 1.40
N VAL A 123 -18.31 0.87 0.30
CA VAL A 123 -17.28 0.27 -0.53
C VAL A 123 -17.40 0.74 -1.97
N ALA A 124 -16.26 0.74 -2.67
CA ALA A 124 -16.17 1.14 -4.06
C ALA A 124 -16.84 0.15 -5.00
N GLY A 125 -17.34 0.67 -6.11
CA GLY A 125 -17.93 -0.07 -7.20
C GLY A 125 -18.20 0.84 -8.39
N CYS A 126 -18.92 0.36 -9.38
CA CYS A 126 -19.42 1.20 -10.46
C CYS A 126 -20.85 0.80 -10.86
N PRO A 127 -21.68 1.77 -11.31
CA PRO A 127 -23.02 1.48 -11.81
C PRO A 127 -22.96 0.65 -13.11
N PRO A 128 -24.10 0.11 -13.56
CA PRO A 128 -24.19 -0.54 -14.87
C PRO A 128 -23.67 0.34 -16.00
N ASP A 129 -22.85 -0.27 -16.86
CA ASP A 129 -22.23 0.38 -18.02
C ASP A 129 -22.16 -0.56 -19.23
N GLY A 130 -21.43 -0.18 -20.28
CA GLY A 130 -21.23 -0.99 -21.48
C GLY A 130 -20.43 -2.28 -21.25
N PHE A 131 -19.72 -2.43 -20.12
CA PHE A 131 -18.92 -3.61 -19.77
C PHE A 131 -19.65 -4.53 -18.80
N SER A 132 -20.56 -3.99 -17.96
CA SER A 132 -21.31 -4.75 -16.97
C SER A 132 -22.75 -4.25 -16.87
N ALA A 133 -23.70 -5.07 -17.31
CA ALA A 133 -25.13 -4.74 -17.29
C ALA A 133 -25.70 -4.57 -15.88
N THR A 134 -25.05 -5.11 -14.86
CA THR A 134 -25.47 -5.05 -13.46
C THR A 134 -24.57 -4.17 -12.58
N GLY A 135 -23.57 -3.52 -13.19
CA GLY A 135 -22.52 -2.81 -12.45
C GLY A 135 -21.52 -3.75 -11.80
N GLN A 136 -20.60 -3.19 -11.02
CA GLN A 136 -19.57 -3.94 -10.30
C GLN A 136 -19.48 -3.45 -8.87
N LEU A 137 -19.29 -4.37 -7.92
CA LEU A 137 -18.99 -4.07 -6.53
C LEU A 137 -17.58 -4.60 -6.23
N TRP A 138 -16.62 -3.69 -6.01
CA TRP A 138 -15.21 -4.07 -5.86
C TRP A 138 -14.83 -4.37 -4.41
N GLY A 139 -15.55 -3.81 -3.44
CA GLY A 139 -15.32 -4.07 -2.03
C GLY A 139 -14.18 -3.29 -1.38
N ASN A 140 -13.49 -2.44 -2.13
CA ASN A 140 -12.43 -1.58 -1.61
C ASN A 140 -13.02 -0.47 -0.74
N PRO A 141 -12.35 -0.05 0.34
CA PRO A 141 -12.80 1.08 1.15
C PRO A 141 -12.71 2.40 0.36
N LEU A 142 -13.63 3.32 0.65
CA LEU A 142 -13.60 4.67 0.09
C LEU A 142 -12.66 5.57 0.91
N TYR A 143 -12.05 6.55 0.25
CA TYR A 143 -11.21 7.54 0.91
C TYR A 143 -12.02 8.57 1.68
N ASP A 144 -11.52 9.01 2.83
CA ASP A 144 -11.99 10.22 3.53
C ASP A 144 -11.29 11.45 2.90
N TRP A 145 -11.94 12.05 1.91
CA TRP A 145 -11.39 13.20 1.19
C TRP A 145 -11.22 14.45 2.06
N GLU A 146 -12.00 14.60 3.13
CA GLU A 146 -11.81 15.69 4.08
C GLU A 146 -10.51 15.50 4.88
N TYR A 147 -10.20 14.27 5.28
CA TYR A 147 -8.91 13.97 5.90
C TYR A 147 -7.75 14.20 4.93
N HIS A 148 -7.84 13.69 3.69
CA HIS A 148 -6.81 13.90 2.68
C HIS A 148 -6.57 15.38 2.39
N LYS A 149 -7.62 16.19 2.32
CA LYS A 149 -7.53 17.64 2.15
C LYS A 149 -6.80 18.31 3.32
N LYS A 150 -7.15 17.94 4.56
CA LYS A 150 -6.49 18.47 5.78
C LYS A 150 -5.00 18.16 5.84
N THR A 151 -4.61 17.00 5.32
CA THR A 151 -3.19 16.56 5.26
C THR A 151 -2.49 16.97 3.97
N GLY A 152 -3.11 17.83 3.14
CA GLY A 152 -2.53 18.30 1.88
C GLY A 152 -2.34 17.20 0.84
N TYR A 153 -3.15 16.16 0.89
CA TYR A 153 -3.09 15.00 -0.02
C TYR A 153 -1.73 14.28 -0.04
N GLN A 154 -0.94 14.39 1.02
CA GLN A 154 0.44 13.92 1.03
C GLN A 154 0.58 12.42 0.73
N TRP A 155 -0.35 11.58 1.22
CA TRP A 155 -0.33 10.17 0.90
C TRP A 155 -0.47 9.92 -0.62
N TRP A 156 -1.40 10.62 -1.28
CA TRP A 156 -1.58 10.53 -2.74
C TRP A 156 -0.37 11.03 -3.51
N ILE A 157 0.22 12.15 -3.09
CA ILE A 157 1.43 12.71 -3.71
C ILE A 157 2.55 11.69 -3.65
N ARG A 158 2.84 11.13 -2.46
CA ARG A 158 3.87 10.09 -2.30
C ARG A 158 3.58 8.84 -3.12
N ARG A 159 2.32 8.38 -3.14
CA ARG A 159 1.92 7.21 -3.93
C ARG A 159 2.21 7.39 -5.41
N ILE A 160 1.91 8.56 -5.95
CA ILE A 160 2.20 8.91 -7.35
C ILE A 160 3.71 9.05 -7.58
N GLU A 161 4.45 9.68 -6.68
CA GLU A 161 5.92 9.79 -6.75
C GLU A 161 6.58 8.42 -6.79
N TYR A 162 6.13 7.46 -5.97
CA TYR A 162 6.63 6.08 -6.02
C TYR A 162 6.27 5.36 -7.32
N CYS A 163 5.11 5.61 -7.90
CA CYS A 163 4.77 5.08 -9.22
C CYS A 163 5.75 5.57 -10.30
N PHE A 164 6.20 6.82 -10.26
CA PHE A 164 7.18 7.34 -11.21
C PHE A 164 8.61 6.80 -10.99
N LYS A 165 8.92 6.25 -9.82
CA LYS A 165 10.16 5.47 -9.66
C LYS A 165 10.10 4.16 -10.46
N LEU A 166 8.91 3.54 -10.55
CA LEU A 166 8.69 2.27 -11.23
C LEU A 166 8.40 2.42 -12.73
N TYR A 167 7.72 3.49 -13.13
CA TYR A 167 7.19 3.67 -14.49
C TYR A 167 7.62 5.00 -15.08
N ASP A 168 7.60 5.10 -16.40
CA ASP A 168 7.86 6.35 -17.12
C ASP A 168 6.55 7.15 -17.32
N ILE A 169 5.45 6.42 -17.46
CA ILE A 169 4.10 6.97 -17.62
C ILE A 169 3.19 6.23 -16.65
N VAL A 170 2.32 6.96 -15.97
CA VAL A 170 1.34 6.37 -15.04
C VAL A 170 -0.06 6.60 -15.57
N ARG A 171 -0.80 5.52 -15.75
CA ARG A 171 -2.23 5.54 -16.04
C ARG A 171 -3.00 5.42 -14.74
N ILE A 172 -4.04 6.23 -14.58
CA ILE A 172 -5.03 6.10 -13.49
C ILE A 172 -6.35 5.66 -14.12
N ASP A 173 -6.76 4.45 -13.79
CA ASP A 173 -8.08 3.94 -14.19
C ASP A 173 -9.16 4.48 -13.26
N HIS A 174 -10.40 4.49 -13.73
CA HIS A 174 -11.55 4.98 -12.96
C HIS A 174 -11.35 6.36 -12.33
N PHE A 175 -10.79 7.31 -13.08
CA PHE A 175 -10.47 8.68 -12.61
C PHE A 175 -11.65 9.38 -11.93
N ARG A 176 -12.88 9.03 -12.29
CA ARG A 176 -14.11 9.53 -11.66
C ARG A 176 -14.15 9.28 -10.14
N GLY A 177 -13.48 8.26 -9.63
CA GLY A 177 -13.38 7.97 -8.20
C GLY A 177 -12.71 9.07 -7.37
N PHE A 178 -12.10 10.08 -8.01
CA PHE A 178 -11.59 11.29 -7.33
C PHE A 178 -12.66 12.38 -7.15
N ASP A 179 -13.81 12.27 -7.79
CA ASP A 179 -14.86 13.30 -7.76
C ASP A 179 -16.02 12.87 -6.86
N GLU A 180 -16.87 12.01 -7.33
CA GLU A 180 -18.06 11.57 -6.59
C GLU A 180 -18.23 10.04 -6.66
N TYR A 181 -18.14 9.41 -5.51
CA TYR A 181 -18.64 8.07 -5.23
C TYR A 181 -18.97 7.89 -3.77
#